data_9132ce0eca1f84549bae68bc878b145c
#
_entry.id   9132ce0eca1f84549bae68bc878b145c
#
_cell.length_a   1.000
_cell.length_b   1.000
_cell.length_c   1.000
_cell.angle_alpha   90.00
_cell.angle_beta   90.00
_cell.angle_gamma   90.00
#
_symmetry.space_group_name_H-M   'P 1'
#
loop_
_entity.id
_entity.type
_entity.pdbx_description
1 polymer ?
#
loop_
_entity_poly.entity_id
_entity_poly.type
_entity_poly.pdbx_seq_one_letter_code
_entity_poly.pdbx_strand_id
1 'polypeptide(L)'
;MIIQNDFSLSGSDGKLIIGDITFDEKNPNTPIVLFVHGFKGFKDWGAHNLVARYFAANGYRYVKFNLSHSGVPADNPKDVTDLETFANNTISKELFDVNAVIGFIEKAYGKETEINLIGHSRGGGLAIIEAANDLRINRLITWSAISSFDSLWKKEQEAEWKNTGKIHVVNARTKEQMPLNVTLLEDFDKNQETLNILETAKRINIPWLIIQGDDDVNVPFENAQKLADSNPGSRLMKIESANHVYGASHPYESETLPPLLFKVCEKCLTFLGE
;
A
#
# COMPACT_ATOMS: atom_id res chain seq x y z
N MET A 1 18.68 -15.26 -12.72
CA MET A 1 17.89 -16.00 -11.68
C MET A 1 17.13 -14.95 -10.88
N ILE A 2 15.85 -15.20 -10.58
CA ILE A 2 15.10 -14.30 -9.68
C ILE A 2 15.52 -14.59 -8.23
N ILE A 3 16.05 -13.59 -7.57
CA ILE A 3 16.51 -13.64 -6.17
C ILE A 3 15.75 -12.64 -5.32
N GLN A 4 15.78 -12.86 -4.02
CA GLN A 4 15.18 -11.97 -3.03
C GLN A 4 16.21 -11.67 -1.95
N ASN A 5 16.38 -10.39 -1.63
CA ASN A 5 17.23 -9.89 -0.56
C ASN A 5 16.39 -9.17 0.48
N ASP A 6 16.51 -9.58 1.72
CA ASP A 6 15.82 -8.94 2.83
C ASP A 6 16.55 -7.66 3.28
N PHE A 7 15.80 -6.71 3.80
CA PHE A 7 16.34 -5.51 4.45
C PHE A 7 15.52 -5.13 5.69
N SER A 8 16.13 -4.36 6.56
CA SER A 8 15.44 -3.72 7.68
C SER A 8 15.96 -2.30 7.89
N LEU A 9 15.06 -1.39 8.28
CA LEU A 9 15.40 -0.02 8.65
C LEU A 9 14.61 0.42 9.88
N SER A 10 15.07 1.52 10.49
CA SER A 10 14.30 2.19 11.53
C SER A 10 13.12 2.94 10.92
N GLY A 11 11.93 2.57 11.32
CA GLY A 11 10.68 3.23 11.00
C GLY A 11 10.24 4.20 12.09
N SER A 12 8.96 4.51 12.07
CA SER A 12 8.32 5.40 13.04
C SER A 12 8.50 4.88 14.47
N ASP A 13 8.72 5.80 15.42
CA ASP A 13 8.98 5.52 16.84
C ASP A 13 10.15 4.54 17.07
N GLY A 14 11.09 4.42 16.11
CA GLY A 14 12.21 3.48 16.19
C GLY A 14 11.83 2.01 15.99
N LYS A 15 10.58 1.70 15.64
CA LYS A 15 10.17 0.34 15.29
C LYS A 15 10.71 -0.06 13.93
N LEU A 16 10.96 -1.37 13.74
CA LEU A 16 11.56 -1.85 12.49
C LEU A 16 10.54 -1.88 11.34
N ILE A 17 10.96 -1.35 10.20
CA ILE A 17 10.43 -1.66 8.89
C ILE A 17 11.19 -2.89 8.38
N ILE A 18 10.48 -3.95 8.05
CA ILE A 18 11.06 -5.17 7.48
C ILE A 18 10.55 -5.31 6.05
N GLY A 19 11.47 -5.45 5.10
CA GLY A 19 11.13 -5.56 3.71
C GLY A 19 12.01 -6.52 2.94
N ASP A 20 11.71 -6.69 1.68
CA ASP A 20 12.53 -7.43 0.73
C ASP A 20 12.50 -6.79 -0.67
N ILE A 21 13.54 -7.13 -1.43
CA ILE A 21 13.73 -6.70 -2.81
C ILE A 21 13.86 -7.94 -3.65
N THR A 22 12.94 -8.13 -4.59
CA THR A 22 12.95 -9.25 -5.55
C THR A 22 13.36 -8.72 -6.92
N PHE A 23 14.37 -9.32 -7.55
CA PHE A 23 14.90 -8.88 -8.84
C PHE A 23 15.58 -10.01 -9.62
N ASP A 24 15.84 -9.80 -10.93
CA ASP A 24 16.69 -10.71 -11.69
C ASP A 24 18.16 -10.34 -11.52
N GLU A 25 18.93 -11.24 -10.93
CA GLU A 25 20.38 -11.14 -10.73
C GLU A 25 21.16 -10.74 -12.00
N LYS A 26 20.67 -11.12 -13.18
CA LYS A 26 21.30 -10.80 -14.46
C LYS A 26 21.13 -9.34 -14.87
N ASN A 27 20.11 -8.64 -14.30
CA ASN A 27 19.77 -7.26 -14.62
C ASN A 27 19.70 -6.41 -13.34
N PRO A 28 20.84 -6.11 -12.70
CA PRO A 28 20.84 -5.46 -11.40
C PRO A 28 20.50 -3.95 -11.42
N ASN A 29 20.47 -3.31 -12.59
CA ASN A 29 20.24 -1.87 -12.74
C ASN A 29 18.89 -1.58 -13.43
N THR A 30 17.81 -2.07 -12.85
CA THR A 30 16.45 -1.90 -13.38
C THR A 30 15.63 -0.91 -12.54
N PRO A 31 14.59 -0.30 -13.12
CA PRO A 31 13.66 0.55 -12.36
C PRO A 31 13.06 -0.18 -11.15
N ILE A 32 12.71 0.60 -10.14
CA ILE A 32 12.10 0.07 -8.92
C ILE A 32 10.58 0.20 -8.98
N VAL A 33 9.90 -0.84 -8.54
CA VAL A 33 8.49 -0.82 -8.16
C VAL A 33 8.43 -0.98 -6.65
N LEU A 34 8.01 0.08 -5.95
CA LEU A 34 7.80 0.09 -4.50
C LEU A 34 6.32 -0.17 -4.21
N PHE A 35 6.02 -1.21 -3.45
CA PHE A 35 4.66 -1.61 -3.10
C PHE A 35 4.31 -1.28 -1.64
N VAL A 36 3.19 -0.57 -1.44
CA VAL A 36 2.63 -0.22 -0.13
C VAL A 36 1.34 -0.99 0.09
N HIS A 37 1.33 -1.85 1.12
CA HIS A 37 0.17 -2.68 1.46
C HIS A 37 -0.95 -1.88 2.15
N GLY A 38 -2.16 -2.45 2.19
CA GLY A 38 -3.34 -1.86 2.82
C GLY A 38 -3.46 -2.13 4.32
N PHE A 39 -4.57 -1.65 4.90
CA PHE A 39 -4.93 -1.85 6.29
C PHE A 39 -5.11 -3.34 6.62
N LYS A 40 -4.55 -3.81 7.71
CA LYS A 40 -4.47 -5.22 8.12
C LYS A 40 -3.75 -6.13 7.10
N GLY A 41 -3.07 -5.51 6.13
CA GLY A 41 -2.22 -6.19 5.18
C GLY A 41 -0.76 -6.22 5.65
N PHE A 42 0.08 -6.92 4.90
CA PHE A 42 1.52 -7.01 5.08
C PHE A 42 2.20 -7.42 3.77
N LYS A 43 3.52 -7.30 3.73
CA LYS A 43 4.32 -7.50 2.50
C LYS A 43 4.11 -8.87 1.81
N ASP A 44 3.88 -9.93 2.58
CA ASP A 44 3.73 -11.31 2.10
C ASP A 44 2.26 -11.79 2.11
N TRP A 45 1.30 -10.86 2.20
CA TRP A 45 -0.10 -11.21 2.19
C TRP A 45 -0.52 -11.84 0.85
N GLY A 46 -1.18 -12.98 0.90
CA GLY A 46 -1.74 -13.63 -0.30
C GLY A 46 -0.67 -13.93 -1.36
N ALA A 47 -0.90 -13.45 -2.58
CA ALA A 47 -0.06 -13.70 -3.74
C ALA A 47 1.07 -12.67 -3.95
N HIS A 48 1.37 -11.77 -2.99
CA HIS A 48 2.35 -10.70 -3.19
C HIS A 48 3.76 -11.19 -3.53
N ASN A 49 4.17 -12.37 -3.07
CA ASN A 49 5.44 -12.97 -3.46
C ASN A 49 5.47 -13.38 -4.95
N LEU A 50 4.34 -13.83 -5.48
CA LEU A 50 4.21 -14.13 -6.92
C LEU A 50 4.19 -12.84 -7.75
N VAL A 51 3.52 -11.80 -7.26
CA VAL A 51 3.57 -10.45 -7.87
C VAL A 51 5.01 -9.96 -7.96
N ALA A 52 5.76 -10.01 -6.87
CA ALA A 52 7.15 -9.59 -6.83
C ALA A 52 8.02 -10.33 -7.86
N ARG A 53 7.87 -11.66 -7.94
CA ARG A 53 8.58 -12.49 -8.93
C ARG A 53 8.17 -12.16 -10.37
N TYR A 54 6.89 -11.86 -10.59
CA TYR A 54 6.38 -11.50 -11.92
C TYR A 54 6.99 -10.18 -12.40
N PHE A 55 7.02 -9.14 -11.57
CA PHE A 55 7.67 -7.87 -11.90
C PHE A 55 9.18 -8.04 -12.10
N ALA A 56 9.84 -8.83 -11.25
CA ALA A 56 11.27 -9.10 -11.38
C ALA A 56 11.62 -9.81 -12.68
N ALA A 57 10.79 -10.77 -13.11
CA ALA A 57 10.96 -11.47 -14.39
C ALA A 57 10.74 -10.54 -15.61
N ASN A 58 10.04 -9.43 -15.41
CA ASN A 58 9.77 -8.42 -16.44
C ASN A 58 10.66 -7.17 -16.32
N GLY A 59 11.80 -7.27 -15.64
CA GLY A 59 12.83 -6.24 -15.66
C GLY A 59 12.66 -5.13 -14.63
N TYR A 60 12.03 -5.39 -13.50
CA TYR A 60 11.91 -4.44 -12.39
C TYR A 60 12.54 -5.02 -11.11
N ARG A 61 13.01 -4.14 -10.23
CA ARG A 61 13.23 -4.47 -8.82
C ARG A 61 11.94 -4.21 -8.07
N TYR A 62 11.35 -5.27 -7.51
CA TYR A 62 10.12 -5.14 -6.73
C TYR A 62 10.45 -5.08 -5.24
N VAL A 63 10.14 -3.96 -4.62
CA VAL A 63 10.36 -3.69 -3.19
C VAL A 63 9.02 -3.76 -2.48
N LYS A 64 8.93 -4.60 -1.45
CA LYS A 64 7.76 -4.67 -0.57
C LYS A 64 8.21 -4.71 0.88
N PHE A 65 7.43 -4.13 1.77
CA PHE A 65 7.81 -3.99 3.17
C PHE A 65 6.58 -3.99 4.08
N ASN A 66 6.78 -4.31 5.35
CA ASN A 66 5.79 -4.10 6.39
C ASN A 66 5.97 -2.70 6.98
N LEU A 67 4.89 -1.94 7.03
CA LEU A 67 4.85 -0.70 7.80
C LEU A 67 5.18 -1.01 9.26
N SER A 68 5.97 -0.17 9.93
CA SER A 68 6.53 -0.43 11.26
C SER A 68 5.49 -0.72 12.34
N HIS A 69 4.27 -0.18 12.17
CA HIS A 69 3.14 -0.39 13.05
C HIS A 69 2.05 -1.29 12.44
N SER A 70 2.40 -2.11 11.42
CA SER A 70 1.43 -3.07 10.84
C SER A 70 0.99 -4.17 11.82
N GLY A 71 1.71 -4.34 12.92
CA GLY A 71 1.45 -5.42 13.89
C GLY A 71 1.92 -6.80 13.42
N VAL A 72 2.79 -6.85 12.40
CA VAL A 72 3.41 -8.08 11.88
C VAL A 72 4.83 -8.19 12.43
N PRO A 73 5.07 -9.03 13.45
CA PRO A 73 6.38 -9.14 14.07
C PRO A 73 7.35 -9.96 13.20
N ALA A 74 8.66 -9.73 13.40
CA ALA A 74 9.71 -10.37 12.61
C ALA A 74 9.76 -11.90 12.76
N ASP A 75 9.41 -12.41 13.95
CA ASP A 75 9.38 -13.84 14.28
C ASP A 75 8.10 -14.55 13.82
N ASN A 76 7.06 -13.81 13.46
CA ASN A 76 5.83 -14.32 12.83
C ASN A 76 5.40 -13.44 11.66
N PRO A 77 6.09 -13.49 10.49
CA PRO A 77 5.87 -12.58 9.38
C PRO A 77 4.62 -12.90 8.54
N LYS A 78 3.80 -13.87 8.98
CA LYS A 78 2.67 -14.40 8.20
C LYS A 78 1.31 -13.86 8.63
N ASP A 79 1.25 -13.09 9.72
CA ASP A 79 0.00 -12.52 10.22
C ASP A 79 0.21 -11.32 11.15
N VAL A 80 -0.85 -10.56 11.36
CA VAL A 80 -0.90 -9.45 12.33
C VAL A 80 -1.15 -10.05 13.71
N THR A 81 -0.13 -10.17 14.53
CA THR A 81 -0.21 -10.78 15.88
C THR A 81 0.24 -9.85 17.01
N ASP A 82 1.01 -8.80 16.72
CA ASP A 82 1.34 -7.74 17.68
C ASP A 82 0.23 -6.67 17.67
N LEU A 83 -0.85 -6.97 18.38
CA LEU A 83 -2.02 -6.09 18.46
C LEU A 83 -1.75 -4.78 19.19
N GLU A 84 -0.77 -4.72 20.09
CA GLU A 84 -0.38 -3.48 20.75
C GLU A 84 0.29 -2.51 19.78
N THR A 85 1.25 -2.99 18.99
CA THR A 85 1.87 -2.20 17.92
C THR A 85 0.83 -1.77 16.88
N PHE A 86 -0.04 -2.69 16.45
CA PHE A 86 -1.13 -2.38 15.52
C PHE A 86 -2.07 -1.30 16.04
N ALA A 87 -2.46 -1.35 17.32
CA ALA A 87 -3.34 -0.37 17.95
C ALA A 87 -2.75 1.04 17.97
N ASN A 88 -1.42 1.15 18.09
CA ASN A 88 -0.69 2.41 18.18
C ASN A 88 -0.30 2.99 16.82
N ASN A 89 -0.79 2.41 15.72
CA ASN A 89 -0.55 2.90 14.37
C ASN A 89 -1.30 4.21 14.11
N THR A 90 -0.69 5.10 13.30
CA THR A 90 -1.32 6.31 12.78
C THR A 90 -0.97 6.50 11.31
N ILE A 91 -1.72 7.36 10.61
CA ILE A 91 -1.47 7.62 9.17
C ILE A 91 -0.15 8.36 8.99
N SER A 92 0.18 9.31 9.88
CA SER A 92 1.46 10.02 9.84
C SER A 92 2.67 9.11 10.04
N LYS A 93 2.55 8.07 10.89
CA LYS A 93 3.58 7.05 11.07
C LYS A 93 3.79 6.23 9.80
N GLU A 94 2.70 5.86 9.13
CA GLU A 94 2.78 5.11 7.87
C GLU A 94 3.43 5.94 6.75
N LEU A 95 3.11 7.23 6.63
CA LEU A 95 3.77 8.13 5.68
C LEU A 95 5.26 8.28 5.97
N PHE A 96 5.63 8.41 7.27
CA PHE A 96 7.04 8.42 7.66
C PHE A 96 7.76 7.14 7.18
N ASP A 97 7.15 5.98 7.35
CA ASP A 97 7.72 4.70 6.94
C ASP A 97 7.89 4.60 5.41
N VAL A 98 6.90 5.02 4.63
CA VAL A 98 6.99 5.05 3.16
C VAL A 98 8.16 5.94 2.73
N ASN A 99 8.26 7.15 3.28
CA ASN A 99 9.37 8.07 2.99
C ASN A 99 10.73 7.50 3.39
N ALA A 100 10.83 6.81 4.55
CA ALA A 100 12.05 6.15 5.00
C ALA A 100 12.50 5.06 4.01
N VAL A 101 11.57 4.28 3.45
CA VAL A 101 11.88 3.26 2.44
C VAL A 101 12.33 3.91 1.12
N ILE A 102 11.69 4.99 0.68
CA ILE A 102 12.12 5.75 -0.51
C ILE A 102 13.55 6.29 -0.30
N GLY A 103 13.84 6.85 0.88
CA GLY A 103 15.19 7.31 1.24
C GLY A 103 16.24 6.18 1.27
N PHE A 104 15.85 4.99 1.74
CA PHE A 104 16.72 3.81 1.68
C PHE A 104 16.99 3.39 0.23
N ILE A 105 15.98 3.39 -0.64
CA ILE A 105 16.13 3.08 -2.08
C ILE A 105 17.10 4.07 -2.73
N GLU A 106 16.90 5.37 -2.54
CA GLU A 106 17.79 6.40 -3.08
C GLU A 106 19.24 6.21 -2.62
N LYS A 107 19.44 5.93 -1.33
CA LYS A 107 20.78 5.69 -0.77
C LYS A 107 21.44 4.44 -1.32
N ALA A 108 20.67 3.37 -1.53
CA ALA A 108 21.19 2.07 -1.98
C ALA A 108 21.47 2.02 -3.49
N TYR A 109 20.66 2.71 -4.29
CA TYR A 109 20.66 2.58 -5.75
C TYR A 109 20.98 3.88 -6.50
N GLY A 110 21.09 5.01 -5.79
CA GLY A 110 21.42 6.32 -6.37
C GLY A 110 20.20 7.16 -6.71
N LYS A 111 20.42 8.47 -6.84
CA LYS A 111 19.38 9.49 -7.07
C LYS A 111 18.69 9.39 -8.42
N GLU A 112 19.37 8.80 -9.41
CA GLU A 112 18.83 8.64 -10.76
C GLU A 112 17.97 7.37 -10.92
N THR A 113 17.77 6.62 -9.84
CA THR A 113 16.97 5.42 -9.88
C THR A 113 15.50 5.76 -10.04
N GLU A 114 14.87 5.24 -11.09
CA GLU A 114 13.43 5.40 -11.32
C GLU A 114 12.65 4.62 -10.25
N ILE A 115 11.79 5.34 -9.51
CA ILE A 115 10.91 4.78 -8.47
C ILE A 115 9.46 4.89 -8.93
N ASN A 116 8.82 3.76 -9.14
CA ASN A 116 7.41 3.65 -9.48
C ASN A 116 6.66 3.14 -8.25
N LEU A 117 5.67 3.89 -7.76
CA LEU A 117 4.97 3.59 -6.52
C LEU A 117 3.65 2.88 -6.81
N ILE A 118 3.44 1.72 -6.19
CA ILE A 118 2.16 1.01 -6.20
C ILE A 118 1.58 0.98 -4.79
N GLY A 119 0.36 1.47 -4.61
CA GLY A 119 -0.34 1.39 -3.33
C GLY A 119 -1.67 0.65 -3.44
N HIS A 120 -1.93 -0.27 -2.51
CA HIS A 120 -3.18 -1.02 -2.43
C HIS A 120 -4.07 -0.53 -1.29
N SER A 121 -5.36 -0.29 -1.55
CA SER A 121 -6.35 0.05 -0.52
C SER A 121 -5.93 1.29 0.28
N ARG A 122 -5.77 1.21 1.62
CA ARG A 122 -5.19 2.27 2.47
C ARG A 122 -3.78 2.66 1.99
N GLY A 123 -2.96 1.69 1.59
CA GLY A 123 -1.65 1.94 1.01
C GLY A 123 -1.72 2.77 -0.29
N GLY A 124 -2.83 2.68 -1.02
CA GLY A 124 -3.13 3.54 -2.17
C GLY A 124 -3.33 5.00 -1.74
N GLY A 125 -4.03 5.24 -0.63
CA GLY A 125 -4.16 6.58 -0.05
C GLY A 125 -2.81 7.16 0.38
N LEU A 126 -1.96 6.35 1.04
CA LEU A 126 -0.59 6.75 1.39
C LEU A 126 0.25 7.08 0.15
N ALA A 127 0.18 6.22 -0.87
CA ALA A 127 0.91 6.40 -2.12
C ALA A 127 0.50 7.68 -2.88
N ILE A 128 -0.77 8.06 -2.83
CA ILE A 128 -1.27 9.33 -3.40
C ILE A 128 -0.64 10.53 -2.66
N ILE A 129 -0.66 10.51 -1.32
CA ILE A 129 -0.06 11.57 -0.51
C ILE A 129 1.43 11.71 -0.80
N GLU A 130 2.15 10.57 -0.82
CA GLU A 130 3.59 10.56 -1.05
C GLU A 130 3.95 11.01 -2.47
N ALA A 131 3.25 10.50 -3.50
CA ALA A 131 3.52 10.85 -4.89
C ALA A 131 3.30 12.34 -5.24
N ALA A 132 2.44 13.03 -4.49
CA ALA A 132 2.22 14.47 -4.67
C ALA A 132 3.28 15.33 -3.94
N ASN A 133 4.01 14.77 -2.99
CA ASN A 133 4.95 15.50 -2.12
C ASN A 133 6.41 15.09 -2.31
N ASP A 134 6.70 13.97 -2.95
CA ASP A 134 8.05 13.45 -3.16
C ASP A 134 8.42 13.38 -4.65
N LEU A 135 9.34 14.23 -5.07
CA LEU A 135 9.79 14.34 -6.47
C LEU A 135 10.64 13.13 -6.94
N ARG A 136 11.00 12.23 -6.06
CA ARG A 136 11.72 11.00 -6.41
C ARG A 136 10.82 9.94 -7.05
N ILE A 137 9.49 10.11 -6.96
CA ILE A 137 8.52 9.19 -7.54
C ILE A 137 8.26 9.57 -8.99
N ASN A 138 8.45 8.62 -9.91
CA ASN A 138 8.32 8.83 -11.35
C ASN A 138 6.93 8.48 -11.89
N ARG A 139 6.28 7.44 -11.34
CA ARG A 139 4.92 7.03 -11.69
C ARG A 139 4.17 6.54 -10.47
N LEU A 140 2.86 6.73 -10.48
CA LEU A 140 1.96 6.22 -9.45
C LEU A 140 0.99 5.20 -10.05
N ILE A 141 0.78 4.09 -9.33
CA ILE A 141 -0.28 3.12 -9.60
C ILE A 141 -1.05 2.90 -8.32
N THR A 142 -2.37 2.93 -8.37
CA THR A 142 -3.21 2.62 -7.22
C THR A 142 -4.11 1.42 -7.51
N TRP A 143 -4.15 0.46 -6.58
CA TRP A 143 -5.00 -0.72 -6.63
C TRP A 143 -6.07 -0.62 -5.56
N SER A 144 -7.35 -0.62 -5.96
CA SER A 144 -8.47 -0.56 -5.00
C SER A 144 -8.30 0.49 -3.90
N ALA A 145 -7.79 1.68 -4.28
CA ALA A 145 -7.39 2.71 -3.32
C ALA A 145 -8.58 3.41 -2.67
N ILE A 146 -8.47 3.71 -1.38
CA ILE A 146 -9.40 4.58 -0.68
C ILE A 146 -9.28 6.03 -1.17
N SER A 147 -10.36 6.78 -1.16
CA SER A 147 -10.40 8.22 -1.47
C SER A 147 -10.41 9.11 -0.21
N SER A 148 -10.54 8.51 0.98
CA SER A 148 -10.44 9.18 2.27
C SER A 148 -10.05 8.19 3.37
N PHE A 149 -9.22 8.61 4.33
CA PHE A 149 -8.78 7.77 5.44
C PHE A 149 -9.88 7.54 6.49
N ASP A 150 -10.84 8.46 6.64
CA ASP A 150 -11.98 8.31 7.56
C ASP A 150 -12.97 7.22 7.12
N SER A 151 -12.86 6.70 5.88
CA SER A 151 -13.60 5.53 5.42
C SER A 151 -13.24 4.22 6.15
N LEU A 152 -12.16 4.22 6.94
CA LEU A 152 -11.67 3.05 7.67
C LEU A 152 -12.42 2.77 8.98
N TRP A 153 -13.23 3.72 9.46
CA TRP A 153 -14.09 3.58 10.64
C TRP A 153 -15.46 4.22 10.42
N LYS A 154 -16.39 3.92 11.31
CA LYS A 154 -17.71 4.53 11.26
C LYS A 154 -17.71 5.84 12.05
N LYS A 155 -18.22 6.91 11.46
CA LYS A 155 -18.26 8.24 12.09
C LYS A 155 -19.01 8.24 13.42
N GLU A 156 -20.02 7.40 13.56
CA GLU A 156 -20.80 7.25 14.79
C GLU A 156 -19.96 6.69 15.96
N GLN A 157 -18.84 6.03 15.67
CA GLN A 157 -17.93 5.49 16.69
C GLN A 157 -16.94 6.52 17.24
N GLU A 158 -16.77 7.68 16.60
CA GLU A 158 -15.75 8.67 16.99
C GLU A 158 -15.98 9.22 18.41
N ALA A 159 -17.24 9.48 18.79
CA ALA A 159 -17.56 9.96 20.13
C ALA A 159 -17.22 8.93 21.21
N GLU A 160 -17.55 7.66 20.99
CA GLU A 160 -17.16 6.56 21.87
C GLU A 160 -15.63 6.39 21.89
N TRP A 161 -14.99 6.46 20.73
CA TRP A 161 -13.53 6.33 20.59
C TRP A 161 -12.80 7.41 21.40
N LYS A 162 -13.22 8.68 21.29
CA LYS A 162 -12.67 9.80 22.09
C LYS A 162 -12.91 9.63 23.60
N ASN A 163 -14.04 9.04 23.98
CA ASN A 163 -14.38 8.83 25.40
C ASN A 163 -13.67 7.62 26.02
N THR A 164 -13.52 6.53 25.28
CA THR A 164 -12.94 5.27 25.76
C THR A 164 -11.45 5.13 25.48
N GLY A 165 -10.90 5.96 24.59
CA GLY A 165 -9.53 5.89 24.12
C GLY A 165 -9.26 4.76 23.09
N LYS A 166 -10.24 3.89 22.80
CA LYS A 166 -10.06 2.72 21.95
C LYS A 166 -11.37 2.24 21.34
N ILE A 167 -11.30 1.79 20.09
CA ILE A 167 -12.35 0.99 19.43
C ILE A 167 -11.75 -0.33 18.91
N HIS A 168 -12.62 -1.21 18.41
CA HIS A 168 -12.20 -2.46 17.79
C HIS A 168 -12.78 -2.58 16.39
N VAL A 169 -11.97 -3.11 15.47
CA VAL A 169 -12.39 -3.48 14.12
C VAL A 169 -12.20 -4.97 13.91
N VAL A 170 -13.16 -5.61 13.26
CA VAL A 170 -13.10 -7.05 13.02
C VAL A 170 -12.12 -7.36 11.86
N ASN A 171 -11.21 -8.29 12.07
CA ASN A 171 -10.50 -8.92 10.97
C ASN A 171 -11.46 -9.90 10.27
N ALA A 172 -11.84 -9.62 9.05
CA ALA A 172 -12.83 -10.45 8.32
C ALA A 172 -12.37 -11.91 8.15
N ARG A 173 -11.04 -12.14 8.04
CA ARG A 173 -10.43 -13.46 7.87
C ARG A 173 -10.37 -14.25 9.19
N THR A 174 -9.76 -13.69 10.24
CA THR A 174 -9.52 -14.38 11.52
C THR A 174 -10.66 -14.25 12.52
N LYS A 175 -11.62 -13.33 12.26
CA LYS A 175 -12.70 -12.91 13.17
C LYS A 175 -12.20 -12.25 14.46
N GLU A 176 -10.93 -11.94 14.54
CA GLU A 176 -10.31 -11.29 15.69
C GLU A 176 -10.75 -9.82 15.80
N GLN A 177 -10.94 -9.37 17.04
CA GLN A 177 -11.22 -7.98 17.38
C GLN A 177 -9.89 -7.21 17.50
N MET A 178 -9.57 -6.44 16.49
CA MET A 178 -8.30 -5.70 16.41
C MET A 178 -8.48 -4.29 17.00
N PRO A 179 -7.69 -3.91 18.00
CA PRO A 179 -7.83 -2.61 18.65
C PRO A 179 -7.28 -1.47 17.79
N LEU A 180 -7.91 -0.31 17.85
CA LEU A 180 -7.43 0.97 17.33
C LEU A 180 -7.45 1.99 18.45
N ASN A 181 -6.31 2.53 18.84
CA ASN A 181 -6.22 3.59 19.85
C ASN A 181 -6.69 4.92 19.26
N VAL A 182 -7.22 5.78 20.11
CA VAL A 182 -7.75 7.10 19.71
C VAL A 182 -6.71 7.99 19.03
N THR A 183 -5.43 7.71 19.23
CA THR A 183 -4.32 8.42 18.58
C THR A 183 -4.38 8.37 17.05
N LEU A 184 -5.00 7.35 16.45
CA LEU A 184 -5.25 7.32 15.00
C LEU A 184 -6.25 8.40 14.58
N LEU A 185 -7.34 8.57 15.34
CA LEU A 185 -8.33 9.60 15.09
C LEU A 185 -7.78 11.01 15.37
N GLU A 186 -7.00 11.15 16.46
CA GLU A 186 -6.34 12.42 16.82
C GLU A 186 -5.31 12.85 15.76
N ASP A 187 -4.54 11.89 15.23
CA ASP A 187 -3.60 12.14 14.13
C ASP A 187 -4.33 12.61 12.87
N PHE A 188 -5.43 11.93 12.52
CA PHE A 188 -6.25 12.32 11.37
C PHE A 188 -6.89 13.69 11.57
N ASP A 189 -7.53 13.95 12.73
CA ASP A 189 -8.17 15.23 13.04
C ASP A 189 -7.17 16.40 13.00
N LYS A 190 -5.96 16.18 13.50
CA LYS A 190 -4.89 17.19 13.54
C LYS A 190 -4.31 17.51 12.16
N ASN A 191 -4.26 16.50 11.27
CA ASN A 191 -3.57 16.57 9.99
C ASN A 191 -4.53 16.53 8.79
N GLN A 192 -5.81 16.91 8.96
CA GLN A 192 -6.87 16.80 7.92
C GLN A 192 -6.48 17.41 6.57
N GLU A 193 -5.76 18.53 6.56
CA GLU A 193 -5.34 19.19 5.31
C GLU A 193 -4.29 18.37 4.56
N THR A 194 -3.28 17.86 5.26
CA THR A 194 -2.19 17.08 4.68
C THR A 194 -2.61 15.65 4.35
N LEU A 195 -3.59 15.11 5.06
CA LEU A 195 -4.13 13.77 4.87
C LEU A 195 -5.37 13.73 3.94
N ASN A 196 -5.73 14.86 3.32
CA ASN A 196 -6.84 14.92 2.38
C ASN A 196 -6.41 14.32 1.02
N ILE A 197 -6.79 13.06 0.79
CA ILE A 197 -6.41 12.31 -0.41
C ILE A 197 -6.90 13.01 -1.69
N LEU A 198 -8.17 13.48 -1.73
CA LEU A 198 -8.74 14.07 -2.93
C LEU A 198 -8.11 15.43 -3.27
N GLU A 199 -7.85 16.28 -2.27
CA GLU A 199 -7.15 17.54 -2.50
C GLU A 199 -5.69 17.31 -2.92
N THR A 200 -5.05 16.30 -2.36
CA THR A 200 -3.68 15.91 -2.72
C THR A 200 -3.62 15.33 -4.13
N ALA A 201 -4.60 14.52 -4.53
CA ALA A 201 -4.70 13.95 -5.88
C ALA A 201 -4.66 15.02 -6.98
N LYS A 202 -5.25 16.21 -6.74
CA LYS A 202 -5.23 17.35 -7.68
C LYS A 202 -3.82 17.86 -8.01
N ARG A 203 -2.85 17.62 -7.12
CA ARG A 203 -1.46 18.10 -7.23
C ARG A 203 -0.51 17.09 -7.86
N ILE A 204 -0.95 15.86 -8.15
CA ILE A 204 -0.12 14.84 -8.79
C ILE A 204 0.13 15.25 -10.24
N ASN A 205 1.41 15.43 -10.60
CA ASN A 205 1.87 15.85 -11.92
C ASN A 205 2.63 14.74 -12.66
N ILE A 206 2.77 13.55 -12.06
CA ILE A 206 3.37 12.38 -12.66
C ILE A 206 2.30 11.47 -13.28
N PRO A 207 2.66 10.59 -14.24
CA PRO A 207 1.72 9.61 -14.76
C PRO A 207 1.09 8.77 -13.65
N TRP A 208 -0.24 8.65 -13.65
CA TRP A 208 -0.99 7.91 -12.65
C TRP A 208 -2.01 6.96 -13.27
N LEU A 209 -1.89 5.67 -12.92
CA LEU A 209 -2.84 4.62 -13.28
C LEU A 209 -3.67 4.22 -12.05
N ILE A 210 -4.98 4.38 -12.13
CA ILE A 210 -5.96 3.98 -11.10
C ILE A 210 -6.60 2.67 -11.56
N ILE A 211 -6.41 1.58 -10.80
CA ILE A 211 -7.01 0.28 -11.10
C ILE A 211 -8.01 -0.07 -10.00
N GLN A 212 -9.24 -0.42 -10.39
CA GLN A 212 -10.32 -0.74 -9.47
C GLN A 212 -11.17 -1.88 -10.00
N GLY A 213 -11.51 -2.83 -9.11
CA GLY A 213 -12.50 -3.87 -9.37
C GLY A 213 -13.93 -3.34 -9.22
N ASP A 214 -14.87 -3.81 -10.04
CA ASP A 214 -16.27 -3.39 -9.92
C ASP A 214 -17.10 -4.24 -8.94
N ASP A 215 -16.56 -5.38 -8.49
CA ASP A 215 -17.14 -6.21 -7.41
C ASP A 215 -16.45 -5.97 -6.05
N ASP A 216 -15.72 -4.83 -5.91
CA ASP A 216 -15.04 -4.48 -4.66
C ASP A 216 -16.05 -3.90 -3.64
N VAL A 217 -16.42 -4.72 -2.68
CA VAL A 217 -17.35 -4.34 -1.59
C VAL A 217 -16.64 -3.61 -0.43
N ASN A 218 -15.30 -3.66 -0.36
CA ASN A 218 -14.54 -3.00 0.70
C ASN A 218 -14.25 -1.54 0.36
N VAL A 219 -13.84 -1.29 -0.89
CA VAL A 219 -13.64 0.04 -1.46
C VAL A 219 -14.43 0.11 -2.76
N PRO A 220 -15.68 0.62 -2.72
CA PRO A 220 -16.54 0.70 -3.88
C PRO A 220 -15.92 1.49 -5.04
N PHE A 221 -16.30 1.14 -6.29
CA PHE A 221 -15.77 1.74 -7.52
C PHE A 221 -15.84 3.27 -7.54
N GLU A 222 -16.81 3.86 -6.84
CA GLU A 222 -16.97 5.31 -6.70
C GLU A 222 -15.75 6.00 -6.07
N ASN A 223 -14.93 5.27 -5.28
CA ASN A 223 -13.68 5.84 -4.77
C ASN A 223 -12.69 6.10 -5.91
N ALA A 224 -12.54 5.13 -6.81
CA ALA A 224 -11.67 5.29 -7.98
C ALA A 224 -12.19 6.39 -8.93
N GLN A 225 -13.52 6.52 -9.08
CA GLN A 225 -14.13 7.60 -9.85
C GLN A 225 -13.80 8.98 -9.24
N LYS A 226 -13.97 9.14 -7.91
CA LYS A 226 -13.61 10.39 -7.21
C LYS A 226 -12.14 10.75 -7.38
N LEU A 227 -11.24 9.75 -7.33
CA LEU A 227 -9.81 9.96 -7.54
C LEU A 227 -9.52 10.44 -8.98
N ALA A 228 -10.14 9.79 -9.99
CA ALA A 228 -10.00 10.16 -11.38
C ALA A 228 -10.58 11.56 -11.68
N ASP A 229 -11.72 11.87 -11.09
CA ASP A 229 -12.36 13.20 -11.24
C ASP A 229 -11.50 14.31 -10.60
N SER A 230 -10.78 13.98 -9.51
CA SER A 230 -9.86 14.91 -8.84
C SER A 230 -8.59 15.16 -9.66
N ASN A 231 -8.17 14.21 -10.48
CA ASN A 231 -7.00 14.34 -11.36
C ASN A 231 -7.33 13.87 -12.77
N PRO A 232 -7.81 14.76 -13.65
CA PRO A 232 -8.15 14.42 -15.04
C PRO A 232 -6.97 13.91 -15.89
N GLY A 233 -5.73 14.10 -15.42
CA GLY A 233 -4.52 13.54 -16.06
C GLY A 233 -4.30 12.06 -15.73
N SER A 234 -5.01 11.51 -14.74
CA SER A 234 -4.93 10.11 -14.40
C SER A 234 -5.67 9.22 -15.40
N ARG A 235 -5.28 7.94 -15.43
CA ARG A 235 -5.92 6.92 -16.27
C ARG A 235 -6.70 5.96 -15.37
N LEU A 236 -8.03 5.98 -15.40
CA LEU A 236 -8.89 5.05 -14.68
C LEU A 236 -9.08 3.76 -15.47
N MET A 237 -8.83 2.63 -14.83
CA MET A 237 -9.03 1.29 -15.38
C MET A 237 -9.90 0.44 -14.48
N LYS A 238 -11.03 0.00 -15.01
CA LYS A 238 -11.93 -0.95 -14.36
C LYS A 238 -11.52 -2.39 -14.68
N ILE A 239 -11.48 -3.25 -13.65
CA ILE A 239 -11.32 -4.70 -13.80
C ILE A 239 -12.66 -5.35 -13.49
N GLU A 240 -13.32 -5.88 -14.52
CA GLU A 240 -14.63 -6.51 -14.41
C GLU A 240 -14.59 -7.74 -13.50
N SER A 241 -15.62 -7.92 -12.67
CA SER A 241 -15.81 -9.00 -11.71
C SER A 241 -14.66 -9.15 -10.69
N ALA A 242 -13.86 -8.10 -10.50
CA ALA A 242 -12.77 -8.14 -9.55
C ALA A 242 -13.20 -7.62 -8.18
N ASN A 243 -12.90 -8.40 -7.15
CA ASN A 243 -13.03 -8.01 -5.76
C ASN A 243 -11.81 -7.18 -5.30
N HIS A 244 -11.81 -6.75 -4.03
CA HIS A 244 -10.79 -5.91 -3.41
C HIS A 244 -9.33 -6.37 -3.58
N VAL A 245 -9.10 -7.67 -3.71
CA VAL A 245 -7.79 -8.31 -3.78
C VAL A 245 -7.59 -9.07 -5.11
N TYR A 246 -8.42 -8.79 -6.12
CA TYR A 246 -8.31 -9.34 -7.47
C TYR A 246 -8.26 -10.88 -7.51
N GLY A 247 -9.07 -11.53 -6.66
CA GLY A 247 -9.15 -12.98 -6.57
C GLY A 247 -8.09 -13.64 -5.70
N ALA A 248 -7.19 -12.88 -5.08
CA ALA A 248 -6.26 -13.44 -4.09
C ALA A 248 -6.97 -13.74 -2.76
N SER A 249 -6.36 -14.60 -1.96
CA SER A 249 -6.73 -14.91 -0.58
C SER A 249 -5.48 -15.02 0.29
N HIS A 250 -5.64 -15.06 1.61
CA HIS A 250 -4.52 -15.38 2.48
C HIS A 250 -4.94 -16.46 3.49
N PRO A 251 -4.19 -17.57 3.67
CA PRO A 251 -3.00 -17.92 2.87
C PRO A 251 -3.30 -18.16 1.39
N TYR A 252 -2.27 -18.09 0.53
CA TYR A 252 -2.37 -18.37 -0.90
C TYR A 252 -1.37 -19.46 -1.26
N GLU A 253 -1.86 -20.62 -1.70
CA GLU A 253 -1.07 -21.84 -1.88
C GLU A 253 -0.76 -22.16 -3.36
N SER A 254 -1.37 -21.43 -4.31
CA SER A 254 -1.08 -21.63 -5.73
C SER A 254 0.29 -21.09 -6.12
N GLU A 255 0.93 -21.76 -7.08
CA GLU A 255 2.20 -21.30 -7.68
C GLU A 255 2.00 -20.26 -8.79
N THR A 256 0.76 -19.96 -9.16
CA THR A 256 0.41 -19.00 -10.21
C THR A 256 -0.44 -17.87 -9.64
N LEU A 257 -0.32 -16.68 -10.22
CA LEU A 257 -1.17 -15.54 -9.87
C LEU A 257 -2.65 -15.85 -10.13
N PRO A 258 -3.57 -15.37 -9.27
CA PRO A 258 -4.99 -15.36 -9.61
C PRO A 258 -5.21 -14.66 -10.96
N PRO A 259 -6.12 -15.13 -11.82
CA PRO A 259 -6.28 -14.58 -13.18
C PRO A 259 -6.54 -13.07 -13.22
N LEU A 260 -7.34 -12.54 -12.28
CA LEU A 260 -7.63 -11.10 -12.22
C LEU A 260 -6.42 -10.31 -11.72
N LEU A 261 -5.68 -10.81 -10.74
CA LEU A 261 -4.45 -10.17 -10.27
C LEU A 261 -3.35 -10.22 -11.35
N PHE A 262 -3.26 -11.32 -12.11
CA PHE A 262 -2.37 -11.41 -13.27
C PHE A 262 -2.69 -10.31 -14.29
N LYS A 263 -3.97 -10.13 -14.64
CA LYS A 263 -4.43 -9.06 -15.53
C LYS A 263 -4.06 -7.67 -15.00
N VAL A 264 -4.18 -7.44 -13.69
CA VAL A 264 -3.73 -6.18 -13.05
C VAL A 264 -2.23 -5.98 -13.25
N CYS A 265 -1.42 -7.01 -12.98
CA CYS A 265 0.04 -6.93 -13.16
C CYS A 265 0.43 -6.65 -14.64
N GLU A 266 -0.22 -7.28 -15.61
CA GLU A 266 0.01 -7.00 -17.04
C GLU A 266 -0.28 -5.54 -17.39
N LYS A 267 -1.38 -4.98 -16.86
CA LYS A 267 -1.75 -3.57 -17.09
C LYS A 267 -0.75 -2.61 -16.45
N CYS A 268 -0.23 -2.97 -15.26
CA CYS A 268 0.84 -2.20 -14.64
C CYS A 268 2.11 -2.22 -15.49
N LEU A 269 2.56 -3.38 -15.97
CA LEU A 269 3.75 -3.49 -16.82
C LEU A 269 3.59 -2.70 -18.13
N THR A 270 2.42 -2.74 -18.77
CA THR A 270 2.12 -1.93 -19.96
C THR A 270 2.29 -0.44 -19.65
N PHE A 271 1.70 0.04 -18.55
CA PHE A 271 1.78 1.45 -18.14
C PHE A 271 3.20 1.89 -17.76
N LEU A 272 3.97 1.01 -17.12
CA LEU A 272 5.34 1.29 -16.71
C LEU A 272 6.31 1.32 -17.91
N GLY A 273 5.98 0.66 -19.01
CA GLY A 273 6.78 0.63 -20.23
C GLY A 273 6.51 1.79 -21.21
N GLU A 274 5.53 2.66 -20.92
CA GLU A 274 5.21 3.86 -21.68
C GLU A 274 6.16 5.03 -21.32
#